data_f620198039c5735a61b89aebb970018a
#
_entry.id   f620198039c5735a61b89aebb970018a
#
_cell.length_a   1.000
_cell.length_b   1.000
_cell.length_c   1.000
_cell.angle_alpha   90.00
_cell.angle_beta   90.00
_cell.angle_gamma   90.00
#
_symmetry.space_group_name_H-M   'P 1'
#
loop_
_entity.id
_entity.type
_entity.pdbx_description
1 polymer ?
#
loop_
_entity_poly.entity_id
_entity_poly.type
_entity_poly.pdbx_seq_one_letter_code
_entity_poly.pdbx_strand_id
1 'polypeptide(L)'
;MKKLFLLLATVFVCFACTNTKDVVTVTVSNPLAMERSNEMVEVAMSDIANQLKLADTAQIVVLNADGQQVPYQITYDEKVIFPASVAANGTAVYTIQAGTPEAFAVKACGRYYSERVDDVAWENDLVAFRAYGPALQKTGERAFGYDVWTKYNTTEPVVEARYASELNPETKAKIAELKKTDPKAAQELYKSVSYHVDHGNGLDCYKVGPTLGGGTAALMPDGEIVYPYCYATQDILDNGPLRFTVKLVYNPLTIKGDSTVVETRVITLDAGSHLNKTAVSFDNLKETTPVATGIVLHEPDGVVVADAAAGYITYVDPTDNVNNNNGKIFVGAAFPTTVKEAKSLLFPEKEKNELRGGADGHVLAISDYEPGSEYVYYWGAAWDKADICLLYTSPSPRDRTRS
;
A
#
# COMPACT_ATOMS: atom_id res chain seq x y z
N MET A 1 8.90 30.17 -3.62
CA MET A 1 7.65 29.50 -4.03
C MET A 1 7.94 28.65 -5.24
N LYS A 2 8.33 27.38 -5.03
CA LYS A 2 8.49 26.41 -6.12
C LYS A 2 7.34 25.43 -6.00
N LYS A 3 6.40 25.50 -6.94
CA LYS A 3 5.27 24.59 -7.04
C LYS A 3 5.81 23.15 -7.18
N LEU A 4 5.38 22.28 -6.30
CA LEU A 4 5.62 20.85 -6.38
C LEU A 4 4.82 20.34 -7.58
N PHE A 5 5.49 20.11 -8.69
CA PHE A 5 4.91 19.34 -9.79
C PHE A 5 5.05 17.86 -9.43
N LEU A 6 3.94 17.25 -9.04
CA LEU A 6 3.77 15.81 -9.15
C LEU A 6 3.76 15.53 -10.66
N LEU A 7 4.94 15.35 -11.26
CA LEU A 7 5.02 14.98 -12.66
C LEU A 7 4.78 13.48 -12.74
N LEU A 8 3.53 13.14 -13.03
CA LEU A 8 3.21 11.88 -13.69
C LEU A 8 4.21 11.71 -14.83
N ALA A 9 4.83 10.53 -14.96
CA ALA A 9 5.57 10.21 -16.16
C ALA A 9 4.61 10.38 -17.34
N THR A 10 4.81 11.42 -18.14
CA THR A 10 3.94 11.67 -19.29
C THR A 10 4.31 10.62 -20.33
N VAL A 11 3.45 9.63 -20.50
CA VAL A 11 3.55 8.66 -21.59
C VAL A 11 3.14 9.39 -22.87
N PHE A 12 4.11 9.75 -23.69
CA PHE A 12 3.86 10.19 -25.07
C PHE A 12 3.89 8.95 -25.96
N VAL A 13 2.74 8.51 -26.40
CA VAL A 13 2.66 7.51 -27.48
C VAL A 13 2.81 8.26 -28.81
N CYS A 14 4.03 8.24 -29.36
CA CYS A 14 4.29 8.80 -30.70
C CYS A 14 4.09 7.71 -31.75
N PHE A 15 3.12 7.89 -32.63
CA PHE A 15 2.86 7.01 -33.75
C PHE A 15 3.76 7.35 -34.93
N ALA A 16 4.77 6.51 -35.18
CA ALA A 16 5.52 6.57 -36.43
C ALA A 16 4.98 5.50 -37.38
N CYS A 17 4.29 5.93 -38.44
CA CYS A 17 3.90 5.03 -39.54
C CYS A 17 5.14 4.64 -40.34
N THR A 18 5.70 3.47 -40.07
CA THR A 18 6.57 2.77 -40.99
C THR A 18 6.11 1.31 -41.13
N ASN A 19 5.99 0.86 -42.36
CA ASN A 19 5.56 -0.46 -42.77
C ASN A 19 6.56 -1.56 -42.31
N THR A 20 6.49 -1.94 -41.02
CA THR A 20 7.24 -3.10 -40.53
C THR A 20 6.62 -3.63 -39.25
N LYS A 21 6.04 -4.84 -39.35
CA LYS A 21 5.47 -5.67 -38.25
C LYS A 21 4.43 -4.96 -37.40
N ASP A 22 3.40 -5.65 -37.04
CA ASP A 22 2.36 -5.19 -36.10
C ASP A 22 2.97 -5.04 -34.70
N VAL A 23 3.53 -3.88 -34.40
CA VAL A 23 4.17 -3.55 -33.11
C VAL A 23 3.68 -2.21 -32.59
N VAL A 24 3.51 -2.10 -31.28
CA VAL A 24 3.26 -0.82 -30.59
C VAL A 24 4.56 -0.34 -29.96
N THR A 25 4.99 0.86 -30.31
CA THR A 25 6.18 1.47 -29.71
C THR A 25 5.75 2.40 -28.58
N VAL A 26 6.28 2.17 -27.37
CA VAL A 26 6.04 2.99 -26.18
C VAL A 26 7.32 3.73 -25.85
N THR A 27 7.29 5.06 -25.93
CA THR A 27 8.41 5.91 -25.53
C THR A 27 8.12 6.49 -24.15
N VAL A 28 9.00 6.19 -23.19
CA VAL A 28 8.92 6.69 -21.82
C VAL A 28 9.96 7.78 -21.63
N SER A 29 9.52 8.96 -21.20
CA SER A 29 10.39 10.13 -21.01
C SER A 29 10.53 10.45 -19.53
N ASN A 30 11.75 10.72 -19.10
CA ASN A 30 12.08 11.19 -17.76
C ASN A 30 12.63 12.63 -17.83
N PRO A 31 11.83 13.64 -17.49
CA PRO A 31 12.27 15.05 -17.52
C PRO A 31 13.07 15.46 -16.28
N LEU A 32 13.27 14.55 -15.32
CA LEU A 32 13.98 14.84 -14.08
C LEU A 32 15.50 14.69 -14.27
N ALA A 33 16.28 15.50 -13.53
CA ALA A 33 17.74 15.41 -13.51
C ALA A 33 18.27 14.23 -12.68
N MET A 34 17.48 13.18 -12.53
CA MET A 34 17.82 11.96 -11.82
C MET A 34 17.27 10.75 -12.58
N GLU A 35 17.94 9.63 -12.49
CA GLU A 35 17.46 8.37 -13.05
C GLU A 35 16.17 7.92 -12.37
N ARG A 36 15.28 7.31 -13.15
CA ARG A 36 14.09 6.63 -12.64
C ARG A 36 14.19 5.15 -13.01
N SER A 37 14.20 4.30 -12.01
CA SER A 37 14.37 2.85 -12.17
C SER A 37 13.11 2.12 -11.76
N ASN A 38 12.69 1.16 -12.59
CA ASN A 38 11.52 0.30 -12.35
C ASN A 38 10.20 1.06 -12.10
N GLU A 39 10.01 2.18 -12.79
CA GLU A 39 8.75 2.93 -12.73
C GLU A 39 7.66 2.19 -13.51
N MET A 40 6.50 2.01 -12.90
CA MET A 40 5.41 1.31 -13.55
C MET A 40 4.78 2.17 -14.65
N VAL A 41 4.86 1.68 -15.87
CA VAL A 41 4.25 2.29 -17.07
C VAL A 41 2.91 1.60 -17.32
N GLU A 42 1.88 2.37 -17.62
CA GLU A 42 0.54 1.88 -17.96
C GLU A 42 0.19 2.25 -19.40
N VAL A 43 -0.25 1.28 -20.19
CA VAL A 43 -0.71 1.46 -21.58
C VAL A 43 -2.09 0.82 -21.71
N ALA A 44 -3.08 1.57 -22.19
CA ALA A 44 -4.42 1.01 -22.37
C ALA A 44 -4.42 -0.14 -23.40
N MET A 45 -5.07 -1.25 -23.07
CA MET A 45 -5.18 -2.39 -23.97
C MET A 45 -5.88 -2.01 -25.29
N SER A 46 -6.84 -1.08 -25.25
CA SER A 46 -7.50 -0.55 -26.44
C SER A 46 -6.52 0.10 -27.44
N ASP A 47 -5.50 0.81 -26.94
CA ASP A 47 -4.50 1.43 -27.79
C ASP A 47 -3.59 0.40 -28.46
N ILE A 48 -3.28 -0.68 -27.72
CA ILE A 48 -2.50 -1.81 -28.21
C ILE A 48 -3.31 -2.58 -29.25
N ALA A 49 -4.55 -2.96 -28.94
CA ALA A 49 -5.40 -3.76 -29.81
C ALA A 49 -5.70 -3.07 -31.15
N ASN A 50 -5.94 -1.76 -31.13
CA ASN A 50 -6.18 -0.96 -32.34
C ASN A 50 -4.99 -0.98 -33.32
N GLN A 51 -3.77 -1.11 -32.82
CA GLN A 51 -2.56 -1.11 -33.65
C GLN A 51 -2.15 -2.52 -34.06
N LEU A 52 -2.16 -3.48 -33.15
CA LEU A 52 -1.67 -4.83 -33.39
C LEU A 52 -2.65 -5.73 -34.16
N LYS A 53 -3.94 -5.36 -34.26
CA LYS A 53 -4.99 -6.21 -34.84
C LYS A 53 -4.93 -7.64 -34.33
N LEU A 54 -4.74 -7.79 -33.03
CA LEU A 54 -4.58 -9.08 -32.36
C LEU A 54 -5.82 -9.95 -32.57
N ALA A 55 -5.60 -11.26 -32.79
CA ALA A 55 -6.66 -12.24 -32.64
C ALA A 55 -7.02 -12.37 -31.13
N ASP A 56 -8.26 -12.74 -30.83
CA ASP A 56 -8.77 -12.83 -29.43
C ASP A 56 -7.94 -13.75 -28.51
N THR A 57 -7.15 -14.65 -29.08
CA THR A 57 -6.28 -15.60 -28.35
C THR A 57 -4.80 -15.25 -28.39
N ALA A 58 -4.43 -14.13 -29.03
CA ALA A 58 -3.03 -13.75 -29.18
C ALA A 58 -2.43 -13.30 -27.83
N GLN A 59 -1.29 -13.88 -27.49
CA GLN A 59 -0.46 -13.41 -26.38
C GLN A 59 0.43 -12.26 -26.86
N ILE A 60 0.75 -11.36 -25.95
CA ILE A 60 1.67 -10.25 -26.19
C ILE A 60 2.94 -10.42 -25.38
N VAL A 61 3.99 -9.73 -25.79
CA VAL A 61 5.24 -9.57 -25.05
C VAL A 61 5.62 -8.10 -25.05
N VAL A 62 6.29 -7.68 -24.00
CA VAL A 62 6.89 -6.33 -23.90
C VAL A 62 8.39 -6.49 -23.97
N LEU A 63 9.03 -5.77 -24.89
CA LEU A 63 10.47 -5.84 -25.12
C LEU A 63 11.12 -4.50 -24.77
N ASN A 64 12.32 -4.54 -24.17
CA ASN A 64 13.17 -3.36 -24.01
C ASN A 64 13.90 -3.02 -25.33
N ALA A 65 14.74 -1.99 -25.31
CA ALA A 65 15.49 -1.55 -26.50
C ALA A 65 16.49 -2.62 -27.03
N ASP A 66 16.93 -3.56 -26.20
CA ASP A 66 17.82 -4.64 -26.56
C ASP A 66 17.07 -5.87 -27.13
N GLY A 67 15.72 -5.79 -27.23
CA GLY A 67 14.87 -6.88 -27.67
C GLY A 67 14.66 -7.99 -26.64
N GLN A 68 14.99 -7.75 -25.38
CA GLN A 68 14.75 -8.68 -24.27
C GLN A 68 13.34 -8.48 -23.72
N GLN A 69 12.68 -9.57 -23.36
CA GLN A 69 11.38 -9.48 -22.70
C GLN A 69 11.53 -8.87 -21.29
N VAL A 70 10.61 -7.96 -20.96
CA VAL A 70 10.43 -7.44 -19.61
C VAL A 70 9.12 -7.97 -19.03
N PRO A 71 9.02 -8.15 -17.71
CA PRO A 71 7.77 -8.58 -17.09
C PRO A 71 6.65 -7.59 -17.39
N TYR A 72 5.45 -8.10 -17.58
CA TYR A 72 4.25 -7.30 -17.76
C TYR A 72 3.05 -7.96 -17.09
N GLN A 73 2.00 -7.20 -16.90
CA GLN A 73 0.71 -7.68 -16.40
C GLN A 73 -0.41 -6.96 -17.14
N ILE A 74 -1.50 -7.67 -17.41
CA ILE A 74 -2.76 -7.05 -17.85
C ILE A 74 -3.62 -6.89 -16.59
N THR A 75 -4.01 -5.65 -16.31
CA THR A 75 -4.77 -5.30 -15.11
C THR A 75 -6.28 -5.41 -15.33
N TYR A 76 -7.04 -5.44 -14.23
CA TYR A 76 -8.50 -5.54 -14.25
C TYR A 76 -9.19 -4.40 -15.04
N ASP A 77 -8.54 -3.23 -15.11
CA ASP A 77 -9.01 -2.05 -15.85
C ASP A 77 -8.43 -1.97 -17.28
N GLU A 78 -8.08 -3.15 -17.83
CA GLU A 78 -7.63 -3.33 -19.22
C GLU A 78 -6.41 -2.49 -19.60
N LYS A 79 -5.40 -2.46 -18.74
CA LYS A 79 -4.10 -1.87 -19.04
C LYS A 79 -3.01 -2.94 -19.09
N VAL A 80 -2.04 -2.75 -19.96
CA VAL A 80 -0.75 -3.44 -19.91
C VAL A 80 0.18 -2.59 -19.06
N ILE A 81 0.68 -3.16 -17.98
CA ILE A 81 1.67 -2.50 -17.11
C ILE A 81 3.01 -3.22 -17.20
N PHE A 82 4.10 -2.45 -17.14
CA PHE A 82 5.47 -2.98 -17.12
C PHE A 82 6.45 -2.00 -16.46
N PRO A 83 7.54 -2.47 -15.83
CA PRO A 83 8.54 -1.61 -15.23
C PRO A 83 9.45 -1.01 -16.31
N ALA A 84 9.67 0.30 -16.25
CA ALA A 84 10.59 1.03 -17.12
C ALA A 84 11.70 1.69 -16.31
N SER A 85 12.93 1.68 -16.86
CA SER A 85 14.06 2.43 -16.31
C SER A 85 14.50 3.46 -17.33
N VAL A 86 14.62 4.71 -16.88
CA VAL A 86 14.91 5.86 -17.76
C VAL A 86 15.96 6.75 -17.12
N ALA A 87 17.07 6.98 -17.82
CA ALA A 87 18.14 7.85 -17.36
C ALA A 87 17.64 9.29 -17.08
N ALA A 88 18.41 10.06 -16.31
CA ALA A 88 18.13 11.46 -16.05
C ALA A 88 18.00 12.27 -17.36
N ASN A 89 16.94 13.07 -17.49
CA ASN A 89 16.62 13.85 -18.69
C ASN A 89 16.61 13.02 -19.99
N GLY A 90 16.31 11.71 -19.86
CA GLY A 90 16.40 10.75 -20.96
C GLY A 90 15.06 10.20 -21.42
N THR A 91 15.14 9.28 -22.37
CA THR A 91 14.02 8.50 -22.87
C THR A 91 14.42 7.03 -22.97
N ALA A 92 13.46 6.13 -22.75
CA ALA A 92 13.59 4.70 -23.03
C ALA A 92 12.47 4.25 -23.97
N VAL A 93 12.76 3.29 -24.83
CA VAL A 93 11.80 2.77 -25.81
C VAL A 93 11.51 1.31 -25.48
N TYR A 94 10.22 0.99 -25.45
CA TYR A 94 9.70 -0.35 -25.30
C TYR A 94 8.84 -0.70 -26.50
N THR A 95 8.75 -1.99 -26.79
CA THR A 95 7.93 -2.49 -27.91
C THR A 95 6.96 -3.54 -27.38
N ILE A 96 5.67 -3.39 -27.70
CA ILE A 96 4.65 -4.40 -27.42
C ILE A 96 4.30 -5.05 -28.74
N GLN A 97 4.33 -6.38 -28.79
CA GLN A 97 4.02 -7.18 -29.99
C GLN A 97 3.40 -8.53 -29.62
N ALA A 98 2.83 -9.22 -30.62
CA ALA A 98 2.43 -10.61 -30.44
C ALA A 98 3.66 -11.49 -30.17
N GLY A 99 3.54 -12.42 -29.21
CA GLY A 99 4.63 -13.33 -28.85
C GLY A 99 4.26 -14.23 -27.69
N THR A 100 5.14 -15.19 -27.39
CA THR A 100 5.00 -16.08 -26.23
C THR A 100 5.70 -15.47 -25.03
N PRO A 101 5.00 -15.17 -23.92
CA PRO A 101 5.59 -14.61 -22.73
C PRO A 101 6.57 -15.58 -22.05
N GLU A 102 7.67 -15.04 -21.56
CA GLU A 102 8.53 -15.74 -20.61
C GLU A 102 7.89 -15.77 -19.22
N ALA A 103 8.33 -16.71 -18.38
CA ALA A 103 7.93 -16.75 -16.98
C ALA A 103 8.77 -15.77 -16.15
N PHE A 104 8.11 -14.87 -15.43
CA PHE A 104 8.75 -13.92 -14.52
C PHE A 104 8.34 -14.19 -13.07
N ALA A 105 9.20 -13.82 -12.13
CA ALA A 105 8.88 -13.90 -10.71
C ALA A 105 7.67 -13.03 -10.36
N VAL A 106 6.80 -13.55 -9.52
CA VAL A 106 5.68 -12.79 -8.95
C VAL A 106 6.26 -11.91 -7.84
N LYS A 107 6.13 -10.60 -7.99
CA LYS A 107 6.66 -9.60 -7.06
C LYS A 107 5.59 -8.88 -6.26
N ALA A 108 4.32 -8.99 -6.65
CA ALA A 108 3.19 -8.44 -5.91
C ALA A 108 2.09 -9.49 -5.82
N CYS A 109 1.58 -9.74 -4.62
CA CYS A 109 0.54 -10.73 -4.38
C CYS A 109 -0.23 -10.43 -3.10
N GLY A 110 -1.36 -11.10 -2.92
CA GLY A 110 -2.15 -11.02 -1.70
C GLY A 110 -3.36 -11.93 -1.79
N ARG A 111 -4.04 -12.11 -0.68
CA ARG A 111 -5.30 -12.83 -0.62
C ARG A 111 -6.14 -12.50 0.63
N TYR A 112 -7.34 -13.00 0.63
CA TYR A 112 -8.22 -13.06 1.77
C TYR A 112 -7.86 -14.27 2.65
N TYR A 113 -7.71 -14.03 3.96
CA TYR A 113 -7.33 -15.01 4.97
C TYR A 113 -8.47 -15.23 5.96
N SER A 114 -9.44 -16.08 5.59
CA SER A 114 -10.56 -16.45 6.49
C SER A 114 -10.06 -17.14 7.77
N GLU A 115 -8.95 -17.88 7.68
CA GLU A 115 -8.29 -18.55 8.80
C GLU A 115 -7.61 -17.59 9.78
N ARG A 116 -7.38 -16.33 9.39
CA ARG A 116 -6.89 -15.23 10.23
C ARG A 116 -7.97 -14.15 10.36
N VAL A 117 -9.15 -14.58 10.84
CA VAL A 117 -10.30 -13.74 11.19
C VAL A 117 -10.69 -12.68 10.13
N ASP A 118 -10.74 -13.14 8.89
CA ASP A 118 -11.12 -12.36 7.71
C ASP A 118 -10.14 -11.22 7.35
N ASP A 119 -8.86 -11.38 7.59
CA ASP A 119 -7.89 -10.39 7.11
C ASP A 119 -7.78 -10.43 5.57
N VAL A 120 -7.55 -9.29 4.97
CA VAL A 120 -6.95 -9.17 3.63
C VAL A 120 -5.53 -8.69 3.80
N ALA A 121 -4.57 -9.48 3.35
CA ALA A 121 -3.16 -9.08 3.39
C ALA A 121 -2.54 -9.17 1.99
N TRP A 122 -1.67 -8.23 1.69
CA TRP A 122 -0.97 -8.12 0.43
C TRP A 122 0.44 -7.62 0.63
N GLU A 123 1.30 -7.96 -0.31
CA GLU A 123 2.71 -7.64 -0.26
C GLU A 123 3.33 -7.50 -1.65
N ASN A 124 4.48 -6.83 -1.68
CA ASN A 124 5.37 -6.87 -2.81
C ASN A 124 6.78 -7.28 -2.37
N ASP A 125 7.78 -7.07 -3.22
CA ASP A 125 9.18 -7.39 -2.95
C ASP A 125 9.83 -6.51 -1.85
N LEU A 126 9.16 -5.48 -1.32
CA LEU A 126 9.70 -4.53 -0.34
C LEU A 126 8.96 -4.49 1.01
N VAL A 127 7.64 -4.64 1.02
CA VAL A 127 6.79 -4.37 2.18
C VAL A 127 5.50 -5.19 2.11
N ALA A 128 4.86 -5.43 3.26
CA ALA A 128 3.54 -6.04 3.30
C ALA A 128 2.56 -5.22 4.13
N PHE A 129 1.27 -5.40 3.86
CA PHE A 129 0.17 -4.68 4.47
C PHE A 129 -0.99 -5.60 4.78
N ARG A 130 -1.86 -5.13 5.70
CA ARG A 130 -3.05 -5.85 6.10
C ARG A 130 -4.23 -4.90 6.34
N ALA A 131 -5.41 -5.30 5.92
CA ALA A 131 -6.68 -4.71 6.33
C ALA A 131 -7.47 -5.74 7.14
N TYR A 132 -7.99 -5.30 8.27
CA TYR A 132 -8.73 -6.17 9.18
C TYR A 132 -10.18 -6.36 8.77
N GLY A 133 -10.66 -7.58 8.91
CA GLY A 133 -11.99 -7.98 8.49
C GLY A 133 -13.03 -8.11 9.59
N PRO A 134 -14.27 -8.42 9.21
CA PRO A 134 -15.40 -8.46 10.13
C PRO A 134 -15.30 -9.54 11.22
N ALA A 135 -14.60 -10.65 10.98
CA ALA A 135 -14.43 -11.68 12.00
C ALA A 135 -13.53 -11.21 13.15
N LEU A 136 -12.48 -10.42 12.88
CA LEU A 136 -11.67 -9.82 13.93
C LEU A 136 -12.51 -8.88 14.81
N GLN A 137 -13.30 -8.02 14.19
CA GLN A 137 -14.14 -7.06 14.91
C GLN A 137 -15.17 -7.76 15.82
N LYS A 138 -15.65 -8.95 15.42
CA LYS A 138 -16.57 -9.76 16.25
C LYS A 138 -15.91 -10.33 17.51
N THR A 139 -14.59 -10.44 17.58
CA THR A 139 -13.88 -10.87 18.79
C THR A 139 -13.85 -9.80 19.88
N GLY A 140 -14.25 -8.57 19.55
CA GLY A 140 -14.14 -7.39 20.42
C GLY A 140 -12.84 -6.63 20.21
N GLU A 141 -11.91 -7.15 19.42
CA GLU A 141 -10.70 -6.44 19.00
C GLU A 141 -11.08 -5.31 18.04
N ARG A 142 -10.46 -4.15 18.21
CA ARG A 142 -10.69 -2.97 17.38
C ARG A 142 -9.39 -2.58 16.70
N ALA A 143 -9.37 -2.72 15.39
CA ALA A 143 -8.30 -2.25 14.53
C ALA A 143 -8.94 -1.68 13.26
N PHE A 144 -8.84 -0.36 13.07
CA PHE A 144 -9.61 0.35 12.04
C PHE A 144 -8.77 0.72 10.83
N GLY A 145 -7.48 0.95 11.05
CA GLY A 145 -6.56 1.38 10.01
C GLY A 145 -5.81 0.23 9.35
N TYR A 146 -4.96 0.60 8.40
CA TYR A 146 -4.08 -0.37 7.75
C TYR A 146 -2.92 -0.73 8.66
N ASP A 147 -2.56 -2.00 8.60
CA ASP A 147 -1.39 -2.56 9.25
C ASP A 147 -0.20 -2.61 8.30
N VAL A 148 0.99 -2.59 8.88
CA VAL A 148 2.27 -2.61 8.16
C VAL A 148 3.10 -3.77 8.67
N TRP A 149 3.57 -4.61 7.74
CA TRP A 149 4.53 -5.66 8.04
C TRP A 149 5.87 -5.29 7.40
N THR A 150 6.89 -5.35 8.20
CA THR A 150 8.27 -5.18 7.72
C THR A 150 8.73 -6.44 7.01
N LYS A 151 9.52 -6.29 5.96
CA LYS A 151 10.18 -7.40 5.29
C LYS A 151 11.53 -6.97 4.73
N TYR A 152 12.46 -7.91 4.60
CA TYR A 152 13.66 -7.72 3.81
C TYR A 152 13.30 -7.80 2.31
N ASN A 153 14.10 -7.17 1.46
CA ASN A 153 13.86 -7.17 0.01
C ASN A 153 13.91 -8.61 -0.53
N THR A 154 12.76 -9.14 -0.89
CA THR A 154 12.60 -10.50 -1.38
C THR A 154 11.32 -10.66 -2.18
N THR A 155 11.36 -11.48 -3.23
CA THR A 155 10.17 -11.88 -3.99
C THR A 155 9.39 -13.01 -3.31
N GLU A 156 9.94 -13.61 -2.25
CA GLU A 156 9.25 -14.66 -1.50
C GLU A 156 8.10 -14.06 -0.67
N PRO A 157 6.87 -14.59 -0.76
CA PRO A 157 5.74 -14.16 0.04
C PRO A 157 5.99 -14.43 1.54
N VAL A 158 6.04 -13.35 2.34
CA VAL A 158 6.30 -13.44 3.78
C VAL A 158 5.04 -13.71 4.56
N VAL A 159 3.94 -13.02 4.25
CA VAL A 159 2.67 -13.14 5.00
C VAL A 159 2.11 -14.55 4.94
N GLU A 160 2.06 -15.15 3.73
CA GLU A 160 1.58 -16.52 3.55
C GLU A 160 2.37 -17.53 4.39
N ALA A 161 3.70 -17.47 4.30
CA ALA A 161 4.58 -18.37 5.03
C ALA A 161 4.44 -18.23 6.55
N ARG A 162 4.27 -16.98 7.03
CA ARG A 162 4.11 -16.67 8.46
C ARG A 162 2.76 -17.14 8.99
N TYR A 163 1.68 -16.89 8.27
CA TYR A 163 0.37 -17.39 8.66
C TYR A 163 0.30 -18.91 8.63
N ALA A 164 0.84 -19.56 7.60
CA ALA A 164 0.92 -21.02 7.53
C ALA A 164 1.66 -21.62 8.71
N SER A 165 2.70 -20.97 9.22
CA SER A 165 3.48 -21.42 10.38
C SER A 165 2.71 -21.25 11.70
N GLU A 166 2.27 -20.03 12.03
CA GLU A 166 1.62 -19.74 13.32
C GLU A 166 0.21 -20.31 13.41
N LEU A 167 -0.55 -20.30 12.29
CA LEU A 167 -1.92 -20.79 12.28
C LEU A 167 -2.04 -22.32 12.11
N ASN A 168 -0.92 -23.03 11.95
CA ASN A 168 -0.93 -24.47 11.80
C ASN A 168 -1.68 -25.16 12.97
N PRO A 169 -2.73 -25.97 12.70
CA PRO A 169 -3.56 -26.54 13.74
C PRO A 169 -2.80 -27.47 14.71
N GLU A 170 -1.83 -28.25 14.19
CA GLU A 170 -1.02 -29.16 14.99
C GLU A 170 -0.09 -28.38 15.94
N THR A 171 0.53 -27.31 15.41
CA THR A 171 1.38 -26.42 16.20
C THR A 171 0.58 -25.73 17.30
N LYS A 172 -0.61 -25.20 16.98
CA LYS A 172 -1.52 -24.59 17.97
C LYS A 172 -1.94 -25.58 19.05
N ALA A 173 -2.31 -26.81 18.68
CA ALA A 173 -2.67 -27.86 19.64
C ALA A 173 -1.50 -28.20 20.57
N LYS A 174 -0.29 -28.35 20.01
CA LYS A 174 0.93 -28.62 20.78
C LYS A 174 1.27 -27.50 21.76
N ILE A 175 1.17 -26.24 21.32
CA ILE A 175 1.36 -25.09 22.21
C ILE A 175 0.32 -25.08 23.33
N ALA A 176 -0.95 -25.39 23.03
CA ALA A 176 -2.01 -25.45 24.03
C ALA A 176 -1.81 -26.56 25.07
N GLU A 177 -1.27 -27.70 24.68
CA GLU A 177 -0.87 -28.79 25.55
C GLU A 177 0.32 -28.39 26.43
N LEU A 178 1.38 -27.88 25.82
CA LEU A 178 2.59 -27.44 26.51
C LEU A 178 2.30 -26.32 27.54
N LYS A 179 1.37 -25.41 27.25
CA LYS A 179 0.96 -24.38 28.22
C LYS A 179 0.51 -24.97 29.58
N LYS A 180 0.02 -26.21 29.60
CA LYS A 180 -0.45 -26.87 30.81
C LYS A 180 0.67 -27.66 31.53
N THR A 181 1.65 -28.16 30.80
CA THR A 181 2.67 -29.09 31.31
C THR A 181 4.06 -28.45 31.41
N ASP A 182 4.43 -27.60 30.43
CA ASP A 182 5.70 -26.89 30.37
C ASP A 182 5.50 -25.51 29.70
N PRO A 183 5.10 -24.49 30.47
CA PRO A 183 4.87 -23.12 29.92
C PRO A 183 6.07 -22.52 29.23
N LYS A 184 7.30 -22.89 29.63
CA LYS A 184 8.53 -22.39 29.01
C LYS A 184 8.70 -22.95 27.60
N ALA A 185 8.55 -24.28 27.46
CA ALA A 185 8.58 -24.93 26.15
C ALA A 185 7.45 -24.43 25.23
N ALA A 186 6.27 -24.16 25.78
CA ALA A 186 5.15 -23.55 25.05
C ALA A 186 5.52 -22.18 24.49
N GLN A 187 6.18 -21.34 25.29
CA GLN A 187 6.61 -20.01 24.87
C GLN A 187 7.72 -20.06 23.82
N GLU A 188 8.68 -20.98 23.97
CA GLU A 188 9.75 -21.19 22.99
C GLU A 188 9.17 -21.66 21.65
N LEU A 189 8.25 -22.63 21.67
CA LEU A 189 7.58 -23.09 20.44
C LEU A 189 6.75 -21.98 19.81
N TYR A 190 5.99 -21.19 20.59
CA TYR A 190 5.26 -20.05 20.05
C TYR A 190 6.18 -19.04 19.39
N LYS A 191 7.27 -18.65 20.03
CA LYS A 191 8.25 -17.72 19.46
C LYS A 191 8.85 -18.22 18.15
N SER A 192 9.05 -19.53 18.01
CA SER A 192 9.65 -20.12 16.79
C SER A 192 8.74 -20.09 15.58
N VAL A 193 7.43 -19.85 15.75
CA VAL A 193 6.45 -19.81 14.65
C VAL A 193 5.73 -18.48 14.54
N SER A 194 5.86 -17.59 15.53
CA SER A 194 5.12 -16.32 15.58
C SER A 194 5.57 -15.35 14.48
N TYR A 195 4.59 -14.75 13.82
CA TYR A 195 4.83 -13.70 12.84
C TYR A 195 5.20 -12.34 13.47
N HIS A 196 5.11 -12.22 14.81
CA HIS A 196 5.63 -11.07 15.58
C HIS A 196 7.12 -11.21 15.95
N VAL A 197 7.78 -12.26 15.48
CA VAL A 197 9.23 -12.49 15.67
C VAL A 197 9.91 -12.52 14.31
N ASP A 198 11.00 -11.77 14.16
CA ASP A 198 11.81 -11.81 12.94
C ASP A 198 12.54 -13.16 12.83
N HIS A 199 12.26 -13.89 11.76
CA HIS A 199 12.93 -15.15 11.44
C HIS A 199 13.89 -14.98 10.24
N GLY A 200 14.34 -13.75 9.97
CA GLY A 200 15.27 -13.40 8.89
C GLY A 200 14.60 -12.98 7.59
N ASN A 201 13.28 -12.79 7.59
CA ASN A 201 12.52 -12.31 6.43
C ASN A 201 11.54 -11.16 6.74
N GLY A 202 11.55 -10.64 7.98
CA GLY A 202 10.65 -9.58 8.44
C GLY A 202 9.60 -10.08 9.44
N LEU A 203 8.72 -9.19 9.88
CA LEU A 203 7.73 -9.46 10.93
C LEU A 203 6.60 -8.44 10.95
N ASP A 204 5.51 -8.79 11.64
CA ASP A 204 4.47 -7.88 12.11
C ASP A 204 4.91 -7.25 13.43
N CYS A 205 5.30 -5.97 13.41
CA CYS A 205 5.70 -5.21 14.59
C CYS A 205 5.13 -3.79 14.62
N TYR A 206 4.04 -3.56 13.89
CA TYR A 206 3.33 -2.29 13.87
C TYR A 206 2.00 -2.42 14.62
N LYS A 207 1.72 -1.49 15.54
CA LYS A 207 0.51 -1.55 16.36
C LYS A 207 -0.56 -0.62 15.79
N VAL A 208 -1.60 -1.16 15.19
CA VAL A 208 -2.70 -0.37 14.63
C VAL A 208 -3.71 0.07 15.69
N GLY A 209 -4.30 -0.85 16.41
CA GLY A 209 -5.35 -0.56 17.40
C GLY A 209 -6.56 0.18 16.80
N PRO A 210 -7.41 0.79 17.64
CA PRO A 210 -8.59 1.54 17.20
C PRO A 210 -8.22 2.95 16.69
N THR A 211 -7.33 3.01 15.69
CA THR A 211 -6.76 4.23 15.10
C THR A 211 -6.78 4.15 13.57
N LEU A 212 -6.25 5.16 12.89
CA LEU A 212 -6.08 5.16 11.43
C LEU A 212 -4.86 4.36 10.94
N GLY A 213 -4.09 3.74 11.85
CA GLY A 213 -2.97 2.88 11.50
C GLY A 213 -1.94 3.53 10.60
N GLY A 214 -1.52 2.84 9.55
CA GLY A 214 -0.42 3.24 8.66
C GLY A 214 -0.81 4.13 7.48
N GLY A 215 -1.89 4.92 7.55
CA GLY A 215 -2.24 5.83 6.47
C GLY A 215 -3.68 5.69 5.96
N THR A 216 -4.61 5.37 6.85
CA THR A 216 -6.03 5.24 6.50
C THR A 216 -6.71 6.60 6.38
N ALA A 217 -7.54 6.77 5.34
CA ALA A 217 -8.42 7.92 5.19
C ALA A 217 -9.73 7.70 5.96
N ALA A 218 -10.31 8.79 6.50
CA ALA A 218 -11.61 8.81 7.15
C ALA A 218 -12.26 10.18 6.99
N LEU A 219 -13.60 10.22 6.87
CA LEU A 219 -14.32 11.48 6.92
C LEU A 219 -14.19 12.15 8.29
N MET A 220 -14.11 13.48 8.31
CA MET A 220 -13.88 14.28 9.52
C MET A 220 -14.92 15.42 9.62
N PRO A 221 -16.24 15.14 9.61
CA PRO A 221 -17.24 16.17 9.76
C PRO A 221 -17.10 16.88 11.11
N ASP A 222 -17.25 18.21 11.09
CA ASP A 222 -17.20 19.06 12.31
C ASP A 222 -15.90 18.91 13.13
N GLY A 223 -14.82 18.44 12.49
CA GLY A 223 -13.51 18.23 13.13
C GLY A 223 -13.36 16.90 13.86
N GLU A 224 -14.34 16.01 13.80
CA GLU A 224 -14.33 14.72 14.46
C GLU A 224 -14.12 13.59 13.45
N ILE A 225 -13.15 12.70 13.71
CA ILE A 225 -12.87 11.55 12.82
C ILE A 225 -13.96 10.49 12.97
N VAL A 226 -14.63 10.16 11.87
CA VAL A 226 -15.52 9.01 11.79
C VAL A 226 -14.71 7.78 11.41
N TYR A 227 -14.25 7.05 12.42
CA TYR A 227 -13.39 5.90 12.19
C TYR A 227 -14.12 4.81 11.40
N PRO A 228 -13.54 4.32 10.30
CA PRO A 228 -14.09 3.17 9.59
C PRO A 228 -13.97 1.92 10.47
N TYR A 229 -15.06 1.16 10.63
CA TYR A 229 -15.03 0.01 11.53
C TYR A 229 -14.23 -1.15 10.93
N CYS A 230 -14.70 -1.70 9.81
CA CYS A 230 -14.01 -2.68 8.98
C CYS A 230 -14.74 -2.77 7.63
N TYR A 231 -14.10 -3.36 6.65
CA TYR A 231 -14.79 -3.64 5.40
C TYR A 231 -15.93 -4.66 5.60
N ALA A 232 -16.95 -4.56 4.78
CA ALA A 232 -18.06 -5.52 4.71
C ALA A 232 -17.79 -6.59 3.64
N THR A 233 -17.27 -6.17 2.50
CA THR A 233 -16.90 -7.04 1.39
C THR A 233 -15.54 -6.65 0.80
N GLN A 234 -14.86 -7.63 0.23
CA GLN A 234 -13.60 -7.45 -0.48
C GLN A 234 -13.65 -8.15 -1.84
N ASP A 235 -12.93 -7.61 -2.81
CA ASP A 235 -12.77 -8.19 -4.14
C ASP A 235 -11.34 -7.95 -4.61
N ILE A 236 -10.60 -9.03 -4.90
CA ILE A 236 -9.24 -8.95 -5.41
C ILE A 236 -9.34 -8.79 -6.92
N LEU A 237 -8.96 -7.63 -7.42
CA LEU A 237 -9.08 -7.24 -8.83
C LEU A 237 -7.84 -7.62 -9.64
N ASP A 238 -6.63 -7.47 -9.06
CA ASP A 238 -5.36 -7.91 -9.63
C ASP A 238 -4.57 -8.71 -8.59
N ASN A 239 -3.84 -9.75 -9.04
CA ASN A 239 -2.99 -10.54 -8.16
C ASN A 239 -1.73 -11.01 -8.90
N GLY A 240 -0.72 -10.16 -8.95
CA GLY A 240 0.60 -10.40 -9.54
C GLY A 240 0.64 -10.44 -11.06
N PRO A 241 1.82 -10.55 -11.71
CA PRO A 241 3.15 -10.57 -11.10
C PRO A 241 3.69 -9.20 -10.66
N LEU A 242 3.13 -8.08 -11.14
CA LEU A 242 3.65 -6.73 -10.92
C LEU A 242 2.75 -5.86 -10.05
N ARG A 243 1.47 -6.16 -9.99
CA ARG A 243 0.46 -5.37 -9.26
C ARG A 243 -0.49 -6.27 -8.51
N PHE A 244 -0.75 -5.89 -7.27
CA PHE A 244 -1.90 -6.34 -6.51
C PHE A 244 -2.91 -5.20 -6.40
N THR A 245 -4.20 -5.49 -6.62
CA THR A 245 -5.29 -4.52 -6.43
C THR A 245 -6.44 -5.18 -5.70
N VAL A 246 -6.93 -4.51 -4.64
CA VAL A 246 -8.12 -4.95 -3.90
C VAL A 246 -9.13 -3.82 -3.78
N LYS A 247 -10.40 -4.15 -3.96
CA LYS A 247 -11.54 -3.30 -3.67
C LYS A 247 -12.13 -3.71 -2.32
N LEU A 248 -12.25 -2.74 -1.40
CA LEU A 248 -12.90 -2.91 -0.11
C LEU A 248 -14.14 -2.02 -0.06
N VAL A 249 -15.29 -2.59 0.28
CA VAL A 249 -16.54 -1.84 0.52
C VAL A 249 -16.86 -1.93 2.00
N TYR A 250 -17.10 -0.79 2.63
CA TYR A 250 -17.31 -0.70 4.08
C TYR A 250 -18.82 -0.74 4.43
N ASN A 251 -19.10 -1.06 5.69
CA ASN A 251 -20.45 -0.89 6.22
C ASN A 251 -20.84 0.60 6.19
N PRO A 252 -22.15 0.91 6.06
CA PRO A 252 -22.60 2.29 6.06
C PRO A 252 -22.13 3.07 7.29
N LEU A 253 -21.63 4.27 7.04
CA LEU A 253 -21.20 5.24 8.05
C LEU A 253 -22.37 6.18 8.38
N THR A 254 -22.38 6.71 9.59
CA THR A 254 -23.30 7.78 9.97
C THR A 254 -22.58 9.12 9.91
N ILE A 255 -22.92 9.96 8.94
CA ILE A 255 -22.34 11.28 8.71
C ILE A 255 -23.43 12.34 8.92
N LYS A 256 -23.30 13.19 9.93
CA LYS A 256 -24.28 14.24 10.27
C LYS A 256 -25.73 13.73 10.34
N GLY A 257 -25.91 12.53 10.88
CA GLY A 257 -27.23 11.89 11.02
C GLY A 257 -27.71 11.10 9.81
N ASP A 258 -27.01 11.14 8.68
CA ASP A 258 -27.25 10.26 7.54
C ASP A 258 -26.46 8.96 7.70
N SER A 259 -27.14 7.84 7.87
CA SER A 259 -26.55 6.50 8.08
C SER A 259 -26.46 5.67 6.79
N THR A 260 -26.51 6.32 5.63
CA THR A 260 -26.49 5.64 4.32
C THR A 260 -25.19 5.85 3.55
N VAL A 261 -24.22 6.56 4.10
CA VAL A 261 -22.94 6.85 3.44
C VAL A 261 -22.07 5.59 3.39
N VAL A 262 -21.72 5.13 2.19
CA VAL A 262 -20.94 3.92 1.98
C VAL A 262 -19.56 4.29 1.43
N GLU A 263 -18.53 3.88 2.13
CA GLU A 263 -17.15 4.05 1.71
C GLU A 263 -16.69 2.88 0.85
N THR A 264 -16.06 3.17 -0.28
CA THR A 264 -15.37 2.20 -1.13
C THR A 264 -13.91 2.62 -1.29
N ARG A 265 -12.99 1.66 -1.17
CA ARG A 265 -11.56 1.85 -1.40
C ARG A 265 -11.06 0.90 -2.47
N VAL A 266 -10.28 1.42 -3.41
CA VAL A 266 -9.48 0.62 -4.34
C VAL A 266 -8.02 0.86 -4.00
N ILE A 267 -7.35 -0.18 -3.51
CA ILE A 267 -5.97 -0.15 -3.03
C ILE A 267 -5.10 -0.92 -4.02
N THR A 268 -4.07 -0.27 -4.52
CA THR A 268 -3.13 -0.84 -5.50
C THR A 268 -1.71 -0.77 -4.96
N LEU A 269 -0.98 -1.88 -5.01
CA LEU A 269 0.44 -1.97 -4.68
C LEU A 269 1.22 -2.53 -5.86
N ASP A 270 2.20 -1.78 -6.35
CA ASP A 270 3.09 -2.18 -7.44
C ASP A 270 4.38 -2.79 -6.92
N ALA A 271 4.96 -3.72 -7.68
CA ALA A 271 6.30 -4.24 -7.46
C ALA A 271 7.32 -3.10 -7.39
N GLY A 272 8.25 -3.17 -6.43
CA GLY A 272 9.28 -2.16 -6.23
C GLY A 272 8.79 -0.84 -5.61
N SER A 273 7.54 -0.75 -5.17
CA SER A 273 6.99 0.44 -4.51
C SER A 273 6.84 0.23 -3.00
N HIS A 274 7.28 1.20 -2.19
CA HIS A 274 6.95 1.25 -0.77
C HIS A 274 5.54 1.81 -0.51
N LEU A 275 4.90 2.40 -1.53
CA LEU A 275 3.64 3.10 -1.38
C LEU A 275 2.52 2.39 -2.12
N ASN A 276 1.41 2.19 -1.43
CA ASN A 276 0.13 1.89 -2.04
C ASN A 276 -0.45 3.16 -2.65
N LYS A 277 -1.15 3.04 -3.77
CA LYS A 277 -2.10 4.03 -4.25
C LYS A 277 -3.49 3.63 -3.77
N THR A 278 -4.21 4.55 -3.14
CA THR A 278 -5.60 4.31 -2.74
C THR A 278 -6.51 5.37 -3.34
N ALA A 279 -7.58 4.93 -3.98
CA ALA A 279 -8.70 5.75 -4.39
C ALA A 279 -9.89 5.45 -3.45
N VAL A 280 -10.40 6.50 -2.79
CA VAL A 280 -11.55 6.41 -1.88
C VAL A 280 -12.73 7.16 -2.46
N SER A 281 -13.91 6.55 -2.42
CA SER A 281 -15.17 7.19 -2.77
C SER A 281 -16.21 6.96 -1.68
N PHE A 282 -17.16 7.91 -1.56
CA PHE A 282 -18.26 7.84 -0.59
C PHE A 282 -19.58 8.01 -1.32
N ASP A 283 -20.32 6.91 -1.45
CA ASP A 283 -21.69 6.94 -1.99
C ASP A 283 -22.62 7.57 -0.98
N ASN A 284 -23.64 8.26 -1.48
CA ASN A 284 -24.69 8.96 -0.70
C ASN A 284 -24.21 10.14 0.16
N LEU A 285 -22.94 10.52 0.13
CA LEU A 285 -22.48 11.75 0.75
C LEU A 285 -23.07 12.95 -0.01
N LYS A 286 -23.65 13.93 0.70
CA LYS A 286 -24.46 14.99 0.07
C LYS A 286 -23.77 16.34 -0.01
N GLU A 287 -22.74 16.55 0.81
CA GLU A 287 -22.03 17.82 0.90
C GLU A 287 -20.52 17.61 0.99
N THR A 288 -19.77 18.60 0.55
CA THR A 288 -18.32 18.65 0.74
C THR A 288 -18.00 18.43 2.21
N THR A 289 -17.18 17.41 2.48
CA THR A 289 -16.85 17.01 3.84
C THR A 289 -15.34 16.87 3.97
N PRO A 290 -14.72 17.37 5.06
CA PRO A 290 -13.31 17.12 5.31
C PRO A 290 -13.02 15.63 5.38
N VAL A 291 -11.92 15.21 4.73
CA VAL A 291 -11.34 13.88 4.81
C VAL A 291 -9.95 13.99 5.40
N ALA A 292 -9.66 13.20 6.42
CA ALA A 292 -8.36 13.12 7.07
C ALA A 292 -7.68 11.79 6.71
N THR A 293 -6.44 11.83 6.21
CA THR A 293 -5.59 10.64 6.15
C THR A 293 -4.64 10.70 7.34
N GLY A 294 -4.57 9.61 8.11
CA GLY A 294 -3.85 9.60 9.39
C GLY A 294 -2.87 8.46 9.55
N ILE A 295 -1.76 8.76 10.21
CA ILE A 295 -0.77 7.79 10.70
C ILE A 295 -0.85 7.81 12.23
N VAL A 296 -0.94 6.64 12.86
CA VAL A 296 -0.97 6.54 14.33
C VAL A 296 0.35 7.00 14.94
N LEU A 297 0.29 7.73 16.05
CA LEU A 297 1.42 8.10 16.89
C LEU A 297 1.49 7.18 18.11
N HIS A 298 2.65 6.55 18.32
CA HIS A 298 2.95 5.74 19.51
C HIS A 298 3.86 6.46 20.51
N GLU A 299 4.40 7.62 20.13
CA GLU A 299 5.18 8.51 20.98
C GLU A 299 4.73 9.96 20.75
N PRO A 300 4.39 10.73 21.79
CA PRO A 300 3.85 12.07 21.63
C PRO A 300 4.88 13.09 21.10
N ASP A 301 6.16 12.81 21.30
CA ASP A 301 7.32 13.59 20.85
C ASP A 301 8.13 12.88 19.75
N GLY A 302 7.53 11.89 19.11
CA GLY A 302 8.13 11.13 18.01
C GLY A 302 8.49 12.01 16.80
N VAL A 303 9.39 11.52 15.96
CA VAL A 303 9.86 12.25 14.77
C VAL A 303 8.77 12.29 13.72
N VAL A 304 8.18 13.45 13.51
CA VAL A 304 7.08 13.72 12.57
C VAL A 304 7.49 14.79 11.56
N VAL A 305 7.08 14.62 10.32
CA VAL A 305 6.98 15.72 9.35
C VAL A 305 5.54 15.81 8.85
N ALA A 306 4.94 17.00 8.99
CA ALA A 306 3.60 17.30 8.49
C ALA A 306 3.68 18.60 7.67
N ASP A 307 3.70 18.47 6.35
CA ASP A 307 3.89 19.58 5.41
C ASP A 307 2.73 19.64 4.41
N ALA A 308 1.71 20.45 4.73
CA ALA A 308 0.55 20.64 3.86
C ALA A 308 0.91 21.27 2.52
N ALA A 309 1.88 22.19 2.50
CA ALA A 309 2.29 22.87 1.27
C ALA A 309 3.07 21.94 0.33
N ALA A 310 3.79 20.97 0.91
CA ALA A 310 4.49 19.94 0.17
C ALA A 310 3.62 18.72 -0.14
N GLY A 311 2.47 18.58 0.53
CA GLY A 311 1.50 17.53 0.30
C GLY A 311 1.95 16.17 0.83
N TYR A 312 2.55 16.10 2.02
CA TYR A 312 2.89 14.82 2.64
C TYR A 312 2.96 14.88 4.17
N ILE A 313 2.78 13.72 4.78
CA ILE A 313 3.01 13.48 6.21
C ILE A 313 3.88 12.24 6.38
N THR A 314 4.73 12.23 7.42
CA THR A 314 5.55 11.06 7.78
C THR A 314 5.70 10.96 9.29
N TYR A 315 5.94 9.74 9.75
CA TYR A 315 6.25 9.42 11.13
C TYR A 315 7.29 8.30 11.21
N VAL A 316 8.22 8.42 12.15
CA VAL A 316 9.18 7.37 12.48
C VAL A 316 8.65 6.58 13.66
N ASP A 317 8.10 5.41 13.38
CA ASP A 317 7.49 4.53 14.37
C ASP A 317 8.55 3.69 15.11
N PRO A 318 8.50 3.62 16.46
CA PRO A 318 9.46 2.85 17.25
C PRO A 318 9.19 1.34 17.27
N THR A 319 8.16 0.87 16.54
CA THR A 319 7.59 -0.48 16.57
C THR A 319 6.78 -0.78 17.86
N ASP A 320 6.12 -1.92 17.90
CA ASP A 320 5.25 -2.36 18.99
C ASP A 320 5.99 -2.60 20.33
N ASN A 321 7.27 -2.94 20.25
CA ASN A 321 8.10 -3.19 21.42
C ASN A 321 9.57 -2.83 21.17
N VAL A 322 9.98 -1.67 21.66
CA VAL A 322 11.35 -1.15 21.56
C VAL A 322 12.43 -2.09 22.14
N ASN A 323 12.06 -2.96 23.09
CA ASN A 323 13.00 -3.92 23.70
C ASN A 323 13.32 -5.11 22.78
N ASN A 324 12.53 -5.36 21.74
CA ASN A 324 12.76 -6.45 20.78
C ASN A 324 13.80 -6.10 19.73
N ASN A 325 14.31 -4.87 19.73
CA ASN A 325 15.25 -4.37 18.72
C ASN A 325 14.75 -4.61 17.27
N ASN A 326 13.45 -4.35 17.04
CA ASN A 326 12.82 -4.52 15.73
C ASN A 326 13.19 -3.42 14.72
N GLY A 327 14.01 -2.45 15.13
CA GLY A 327 14.36 -1.28 14.32
C GLY A 327 13.27 -0.22 14.35
N LYS A 328 13.14 0.54 13.27
CA LYS A 328 12.17 1.62 13.10
C LYS A 328 11.42 1.46 11.79
N ILE A 329 10.14 1.80 11.79
CA ILE A 329 9.32 1.84 10.59
C ILE A 329 9.12 3.30 10.20
N PHE A 330 9.48 3.64 8.96
CA PHE A 330 9.18 4.96 8.37
C PHE A 330 7.84 4.88 7.66
N VAL A 331 6.80 5.41 8.29
CA VAL A 331 5.44 5.44 7.73
C VAL A 331 5.20 6.79 7.08
N GLY A 332 4.58 6.81 5.90
CA GLY A 332 4.33 8.05 5.18
C GLY A 332 3.09 8.02 4.31
N ALA A 333 2.54 9.21 4.06
CA ALA A 333 1.51 9.41 3.06
C ALA A 333 1.77 10.68 2.25
N ALA A 334 1.46 10.64 0.94
CA ALA A 334 1.66 11.73 -0.01
C ALA A 334 0.38 11.97 -0.82
N PHE A 335 0.10 13.22 -1.11
CA PHE A 335 -1.16 13.67 -1.67
C PHE A 335 -0.95 14.43 -2.98
N PRO A 336 -1.49 13.95 -4.11
CA PRO A 336 -1.50 14.69 -5.36
C PRO A 336 -2.46 15.89 -5.33
N THR A 337 -3.49 15.82 -4.46
CA THR A 337 -4.47 16.87 -4.24
C THR A 337 -4.00 17.88 -3.17
N THR A 338 -4.69 19.02 -3.09
CA THR A 338 -4.37 20.04 -2.09
C THR A 338 -4.66 19.53 -0.69
N VAL A 339 -3.65 19.53 0.17
CA VAL A 339 -3.79 19.36 1.62
C VAL A 339 -4.06 20.74 2.23
N LYS A 340 -5.18 20.90 2.92
CA LYS A 340 -5.54 22.17 3.59
C LYS A 340 -4.76 22.36 4.90
N GLU A 341 -4.60 21.28 5.63
CA GLU A 341 -3.92 21.29 6.93
C GLU A 341 -3.16 19.97 7.12
N ALA A 342 -1.95 20.05 7.68
CA ALA A 342 -1.21 18.88 8.14
C ALA A 342 -0.72 19.14 9.56
N LYS A 343 -1.01 18.22 10.49
CA LYS A 343 -0.74 18.42 11.92
C LYS A 343 -0.64 17.10 12.68
N SER A 344 -0.03 17.15 13.87
CA SER A 344 -0.22 16.13 14.90
C SER A 344 -1.46 16.47 15.74
N LEU A 345 -2.28 15.47 16.01
CA LEU A 345 -3.45 15.54 16.88
C LEU A 345 -3.25 14.53 18.02
N LEU A 346 -2.94 15.02 19.21
CA LEU A 346 -2.77 14.16 20.39
C LEU A 346 -4.13 13.85 21.03
N PHE A 347 -4.29 12.62 21.49
CA PHE A 347 -5.48 12.20 22.21
C PHE A 347 -5.45 12.67 23.66
N PRO A 348 -6.59 13.11 24.23
CA PRO A 348 -6.72 13.24 25.67
C PRO A 348 -6.42 11.93 26.39
N GLU A 349 -5.82 11.99 27.58
CA GLU A 349 -5.38 10.79 28.31
C GLU A 349 -6.48 9.74 28.50
N LYS A 350 -7.72 10.18 28.73
CA LYS A 350 -8.88 9.29 28.82
C LYS A 350 -9.15 8.57 27.50
N GLU A 351 -9.16 9.29 26.39
CA GLU A 351 -9.38 8.72 25.05
C GLU A 351 -8.27 7.74 24.68
N LYS A 352 -7.02 8.13 24.90
CA LYS A 352 -5.83 7.29 24.70
C LYS A 352 -6.00 5.92 25.36
N ASN A 353 -6.34 5.90 26.65
CA ASN A 353 -6.38 4.66 27.43
C ASN A 353 -7.65 3.83 27.23
N GLU A 354 -8.82 4.47 27.10
CA GLU A 354 -10.10 3.78 27.04
C GLU A 354 -10.53 3.43 25.61
N LEU A 355 -10.13 4.24 24.63
CA LEU A 355 -10.68 4.15 23.27
C LEU A 355 -9.63 3.89 22.18
N ARG A 356 -8.35 4.19 22.42
CA ARG A 356 -7.30 4.18 21.37
C ARG A 356 -6.19 3.16 21.61
N GLY A 357 -6.39 2.23 22.53
CA GLY A 357 -5.43 1.15 22.79
C GLY A 357 -4.05 1.62 23.25
N GLY A 358 -3.97 2.82 23.83
CA GLY A 358 -2.74 3.45 24.30
C GLY A 358 -1.98 4.26 23.26
N ALA A 359 -2.52 4.45 22.06
CA ALA A 359 -1.92 5.34 21.06
C ALA A 359 -1.96 6.81 21.54
N ASP A 360 -0.90 7.56 21.24
CA ASP A 360 -0.77 8.96 21.68
C ASP A 360 -1.54 9.94 20.80
N GLY A 361 -1.81 9.59 19.53
CA GLY A 361 -2.50 10.48 18.60
C GLY A 361 -2.43 10.04 17.17
N HIS A 362 -2.56 11.00 16.28
CA HIS A 362 -2.35 10.86 14.84
C HIS A 362 -1.48 11.99 14.28
N VAL A 363 -0.71 11.67 13.23
CA VAL A 363 -0.32 12.68 12.24
C VAL A 363 -1.38 12.67 11.16
N LEU A 364 -1.96 13.83 10.86
CA LEU A 364 -3.07 13.98 9.94
C LEU A 364 -2.71 14.88 8.76
N ALA A 365 -3.15 14.51 7.58
CA ALA A 365 -3.33 15.41 6.44
C ALA A 365 -4.83 15.54 6.15
N ILE A 366 -5.33 16.77 6.10
CA ILE A 366 -6.75 17.08 5.95
C ILE A 366 -6.97 17.78 4.62
N SER A 367 -7.90 17.26 3.84
CA SER A 367 -8.36 17.78 2.54
C SER A 367 -9.87 17.87 2.54
N ASP A 368 -10.48 18.41 1.47
CA ASP A 368 -11.91 18.28 1.26
C ASP A 368 -12.19 17.13 0.31
N TYR A 369 -13.25 16.41 0.59
CA TYR A 369 -13.86 15.44 -0.32
C TYR A 369 -15.14 16.02 -0.91
N GLU A 370 -15.21 16.11 -2.23
CA GLU A 370 -16.38 16.54 -2.97
C GLU A 370 -17.26 15.31 -3.30
N PRO A 371 -18.57 15.33 -3.04
CA PRO A 371 -19.46 14.23 -3.39
C PRO A 371 -19.35 13.82 -4.86
N GLY A 372 -19.25 12.51 -5.11
CA GLY A 372 -19.12 11.94 -6.44
C GLY A 372 -17.72 12.03 -7.05
N SER A 373 -16.72 12.51 -6.31
CA SER A 373 -15.31 12.48 -6.71
C SER A 373 -14.59 11.24 -6.17
N GLU A 374 -13.31 11.13 -6.49
CA GLU A 374 -12.38 10.18 -5.85
C GLU A 374 -11.32 10.95 -5.08
N TYR A 375 -11.06 10.53 -3.84
CA TYR A 375 -9.93 10.97 -3.04
C TYR A 375 -8.77 10.01 -3.25
N VAL A 376 -7.78 10.44 -4.04
CA VAL A 376 -6.60 9.64 -4.36
C VAL A 376 -5.42 10.09 -3.53
N TYR A 377 -4.76 9.14 -2.87
CA TYR A 377 -3.53 9.39 -2.13
C TYR A 377 -2.61 8.16 -2.15
N TYR A 378 -1.37 8.37 -1.74
CA TYR A 378 -0.34 7.33 -1.63
C TYR A 378 0.06 7.20 -0.17
N TRP A 379 0.26 5.95 0.30
CA TRP A 379 0.65 5.67 1.67
C TRP A 379 1.43 4.37 1.75
N GLY A 380 2.29 4.26 2.75
CA GLY A 380 3.05 3.03 2.93
C GLY A 380 4.16 3.18 3.94
N ALA A 381 5.10 2.25 3.90
CA ALA A 381 6.14 2.18 4.89
C ALA A 381 7.46 1.61 4.34
N ALA A 382 8.52 1.89 5.08
CA ALA A 382 9.85 1.32 4.86
C ALA A 382 10.48 0.97 6.21
N TRP A 383 11.44 0.06 6.21
CA TRP A 383 12.07 -0.45 7.44
C TRP A 383 13.57 -0.16 7.46
N ASP A 384 14.10 0.30 8.58
CA ASP A 384 15.51 0.67 8.70
C ASP A 384 16.47 -0.54 8.69
N LYS A 385 15.97 -1.76 8.87
CA LYS A 385 16.76 -2.98 8.75
C LYS A 385 16.79 -3.56 7.32
N ALA A 386 16.01 -3.00 6.39
CA ALA A 386 16.03 -3.39 4.98
C ALA A 386 16.95 -2.46 4.17
N ASP A 387 16.36 -1.52 3.43
CA ASP A 387 17.08 -0.64 2.49
C ASP A 387 17.03 0.84 2.88
N ILE A 388 16.27 1.20 3.91
CA ILE A 388 16.08 2.59 4.35
C ILE A 388 16.75 2.82 5.71
N CYS A 389 17.85 3.57 5.72
CA CYS A 389 18.61 3.82 6.94
C CYS A 389 18.18 5.08 7.71
N LEU A 390 17.54 6.05 7.03
CA LEU A 390 17.20 7.36 7.59
C LEU A 390 15.87 7.85 7.01
N LEU A 391 15.15 8.72 7.73
CA LEU A 391 13.91 9.36 7.25
C LEU A 391 14.11 10.06 5.90
N TYR A 392 15.30 10.58 5.62
CA TYR A 392 15.66 11.23 4.34
C TYR A 392 15.82 10.25 3.18
N THR A 393 16.02 8.97 3.44
CA THR A 393 16.08 7.90 2.43
C THR A 393 14.76 7.14 2.32
N SER A 394 13.80 7.43 3.19
CA SER A 394 12.43 6.96 3.03
C SER A 394 11.87 7.46 1.68
N PRO A 395 11.08 6.66 0.95
CA PRO A 395 10.58 7.00 -0.39
C PRO A 395 9.54 8.12 -0.36
N SER A 396 9.91 9.25 0.22
CA SER A 396 9.23 10.52 -0.05
C SER A 396 9.44 10.87 -1.53
N PRO A 397 8.45 11.40 -2.24
CA PRO A 397 8.64 11.91 -3.61
C PRO A 397 9.80 12.91 -3.76
N ARG A 398 10.31 13.47 -2.65
CA ARG A 398 11.48 14.36 -2.61
C ARG A 398 12.82 13.65 -2.48
N ASP A 399 12.86 12.46 -1.89
CA ASP A 399 14.15 11.83 -1.53
C ASP A 399 14.80 11.10 -2.70
N ARG A 400 14.04 10.75 -3.73
CA ARG A 400 14.58 10.30 -5.01
C ARG A 400 15.30 11.41 -5.80
N THR A 401 15.46 12.61 -5.22
CA THR A 401 16.13 13.75 -5.84
C THR A 401 17.54 14.04 -5.29
N ARG A 402 18.09 13.20 -4.40
CA ARG A 402 19.36 13.48 -3.70
C ARG A 402 20.36 12.32 -3.64
N SER A 403 20.38 11.46 -4.62
CA SER A 403 21.52 10.54 -4.79
C SER A 403 22.27 10.81 -6.08
#